data_b79f96d34d00adae665099f72e77dcca
#
_entry.id   b79f96d34d00adae665099f72e77dcca
#
_cell.length_a   1.000
_cell.length_b   1.000
_cell.length_c   1.000
_cell.angle_alpha   90.00
_cell.angle_beta   90.00
_cell.angle_gamma   90.00
#
_symmetry.space_group_name_H-M   'P 1'
#
loop_
_entity.id
_entity.type
_entity.pdbx_description
1 polymer ?
#
loop_
_entity_poly.entity_id
_entity_poly.type
_entity_poly.pdbx_seq_one_letter_code
_entity_poly.pdbx_strand_id
1 'polypeptide(L)'
;MAKPRSAAAAAAAAAKAPAAAPPKTVHSALVTYASMLSLLSLCPPFVILLWYTMVHADGSVVRAYEHLREHGVLEGLKAIWPMPTMVAWKIIFGFGLFEAALQLLLPGKRFEGPVSPSGNVPVYKANGLQAYAVTLITYLSLWWFGIFNPAIVYDHLGEIYSALVFGSFVFCIFLYIKGHLAPSSSDSGSSGNVIIDFYWGMELYPRIGKHFDIKVFTNCRFGMMSWAVLAVTYCIKQYEMNGRVADSMLVNTALMLIYVTKFFWWESGYWCTMDIAHDRAGFYICWGCLVWVPSIYTSPGMYLVNHPVNLGPQLALSILLAGILCIYINYDCDRQRQEFRRTNGKCSIWGKAPSKFLPYFYVIFLTILLFDRAKRDDDRCSSKYGKYWKMYCNKVPCRD
;
A
#
# COMPACT_ATOMS: atom_id res chain seq x y z
N MET A 1 28.85 -33.45 23.45
CA MET A 1 27.65 -33.72 22.61
C MET A 1 26.40 -33.49 23.45
N ALA A 2 25.83 -32.30 23.41
CA ALA A 2 24.54 -31.95 24.11
C ALA A 2 23.47 -31.68 23.03
N LYS A 3 22.38 -32.41 23.10
CA LYS A 3 21.26 -32.38 22.14
C LYS A 3 20.53 -31.02 22.14
N PRO A 4 20.09 -30.53 20.98
CA PRO A 4 19.32 -29.29 20.88
C PRO A 4 17.84 -29.59 21.22
N ARG A 5 17.45 -29.39 22.46
CA ARG A 5 16.07 -29.61 22.94
C ARG A 5 15.30 -28.31 23.26
N SER A 6 15.84 -27.12 22.98
CA SER A 6 15.24 -25.88 23.44
C SER A 6 14.42 -25.09 22.38
N ALA A 7 14.61 -25.34 21.10
CA ALA A 7 13.90 -24.59 20.05
C ALA A 7 12.42 -25.03 19.89
N ALA A 8 12.16 -26.34 20.01
CA ALA A 8 10.80 -26.87 19.88
C ALA A 8 9.87 -26.51 21.07
N ALA A 9 10.44 -26.39 22.29
CA ALA A 9 9.67 -26.01 23.48
C ALA A 9 9.32 -24.51 23.50
N ALA A 10 10.20 -23.65 22.97
CA ALA A 10 9.91 -22.22 22.83
C ALA A 10 8.89 -21.95 21.73
N ALA A 11 8.91 -22.73 20.63
CA ALA A 11 7.91 -22.65 19.57
C ALA A 11 6.51 -23.12 20.04
N ALA A 12 6.44 -24.15 20.90
CA ALA A 12 5.18 -24.63 21.46
C ALA A 12 4.55 -23.66 22.47
N ALA A 13 5.36 -22.82 23.15
CA ALA A 13 4.84 -21.77 24.04
C ALA A 13 4.32 -20.53 23.27
N ALA A 14 4.84 -20.27 22.07
CA ALA A 14 4.35 -19.20 21.18
C ALA A 14 3.05 -19.59 20.45
N ALA A 15 2.71 -20.88 20.38
CA ALA A 15 1.57 -21.42 19.62
C ALA A 15 0.20 -21.22 20.28
N LYS A 16 0.09 -20.43 21.35
CA LYS A 16 -1.17 -20.09 22.00
C LYS A 16 -1.45 -18.59 22.09
N ALA A 17 -1.15 -17.86 21.01
CA ALA A 17 -1.79 -16.56 20.87
C ALA A 17 -3.19 -16.78 20.29
N PRO A 18 -4.26 -16.48 21.01
CA PRO A 18 -5.61 -16.65 20.50
C PRO A 18 -5.79 -15.72 19.28
N ALA A 19 -6.52 -16.23 18.27
CA ALA A 19 -7.13 -15.37 17.24
C ALA A 19 -7.73 -14.15 17.95
N ALA A 20 -7.56 -12.95 17.40
CA ALA A 20 -8.00 -11.71 18.01
C ALA A 20 -9.35 -11.91 18.69
N ALA A 21 -9.36 -11.84 20.03
CA ALA A 21 -10.57 -12.12 20.80
C ALA A 21 -11.65 -11.14 20.37
N PRO A 22 -12.90 -11.57 20.17
CA PRO A 22 -13.99 -10.67 19.84
C PRO A 22 -14.08 -9.57 20.90
N PRO A 23 -14.48 -8.35 20.53
CA PRO A 23 -14.55 -7.22 21.45
C PRO A 23 -15.40 -7.57 22.68
N LYS A 24 -14.81 -7.40 23.87
CA LYS A 24 -15.39 -7.84 25.14
C LYS A 24 -16.61 -7.03 25.63
N THR A 25 -16.99 -5.97 24.92
CA THR A 25 -18.16 -5.13 25.23
C THR A 25 -18.98 -4.82 23.99
N VAL A 26 -20.30 -4.68 24.11
CA VAL A 26 -21.22 -4.33 23.01
C VAL A 26 -20.83 -3.00 22.36
N HIS A 27 -20.38 -2.03 23.13
CA HIS A 27 -19.93 -0.72 22.63
C HIS A 27 -18.66 -0.84 21.77
N SER A 28 -17.71 -1.67 22.17
CA SER A 28 -16.48 -1.95 21.39
C SER A 28 -16.79 -2.68 20.08
N ALA A 29 -17.78 -3.59 20.08
CA ALA A 29 -18.24 -4.27 18.89
C ALA A 29 -18.88 -3.29 17.88
N LEU A 30 -19.78 -2.42 18.37
CA LEU A 30 -20.44 -1.42 17.53
C LEU A 30 -19.44 -0.48 16.84
N VAL A 31 -18.46 0.02 17.59
CA VAL A 31 -17.39 0.88 17.03
C VAL A 31 -16.59 0.14 15.98
N THR A 32 -16.25 -1.12 16.20
CA THR A 32 -15.51 -1.96 15.25
C THR A 32 -16.29 -2.14 13.94
N TYR A 33 -17.57 -2.52 14.03
CA TYR A 33 -18.41 -2.67 12.82
C TYR A 33 -18.64 -1.35 12.09
N ALA A 34 -18.89 -0.27 12.82
CA ALA A 34 -19.06 1.05 12.24
C ALA A 34 -17.78 1.50 11.49
N SER A 35 -16.61 1.26 12.06
CA SER A 35 -15.33 1.56 11.42
C SER A 35 -15.11 0.73 10.15
N MET A 36 -15.38 -0.58 10.20
CA MET A 36 -15.25 -1.45 9.03
C MET A 36 -16.21 -1.04 7.91
N LEU A 37 -17.48 -0.82 8.24
CA LEU A 37 -18.49 -0.41 7.26
C LEU A 37 -18.20 0.97 6.69
N SER A 38 -17.69 1.91 7.49
CA SER A 38 -17.29 3.23 7.00
C SER A 38 -16.14 3.13 6.00
N LEU A 39 -15.12 2.31 6.26
CA LEU A 39 -14.02 2.10 5.32
C LEU A 39 -14.49 1.41 4.03
N LEU A 40 -15.34 0.38 4.14
CA LEU A 40 -15.94 -0.28 2.98
C LEU A 40 -16.74 0.68 2.09
N SER A 41 -17.40 1.67 2.69
CA SER A 41 -18.29 2.61 1.99
C SER A 41 -17.54 3.87 1.49
N LEU A 42 -16.58 4.39 2.26
CA LEU A 42 -15.92 5.67 1.97
C LEU A 42 -14.65 5.54 1.12
N CYS A 43 -13.90 4.43 1.25
CA CYS A 43 -12.67 4.27 0.48
C CYS A 43 -12.90 4.24 -1.04
N PRO A 44 -13.91 3.54 -1.60
CA PRO A 44 -14.15 3.55 -3.04
C PRO A 44 -14.43 4.95 -3.62
N PRO A 45 -15.39 5.73 -3.11
CA PRO A 45 -15.63 7.08 -3.63
C PRO A 45 -14.45 8.03 -3.39
N PHE A 46 -13.68 7.82 -2.33
CA PHE A 46 -12.48 8.62 -2.07
C PHE A 46 -11.42 8.44 -3.16
N VAL A 47 -11.22 7.23 -3.67
CA VAL A 47 -10.27 6.98 -4.77
C VAL A 47 -10.68 7.71 -6.05
N ILE A 48 -11.97 7.69 -6.38
CA ILE A 48 -12.48 8.40 -7.56
C ILE A 48 -12.37 9.92 -7.36
N LEU A 49 -12.71 10.41 -6.16
CA LEU A 49 -12.58 11.82 -5.83
C LEU A 49 -11.12 12.29 -5.88
N LEU A 50 -10.18 11.46 -5.39
CA LEU A 50 -8.76 11.76 -5.49
C LEU A 50 -8.31 11.87 -6.95
N TRP A 51 -8.65 10.88 -7.78
CA TRP A 51 -8.35 10.92 -9.21
C TRP A 51 -8.93 12.18 -9.88
N TYR A 52 -10.21 12.47 -9.64
CA TYR A 52 -10.85 13.67 -10.17
C TYR A 52 -10.14 14.95 -9.72
N THR A 53 -9.80 15.03 -8.44
CA THR A 53 -9.08 16.17 -7.88
C THR A 53 -7.72 16.38 -8.56
N MET A 54 -6.96 15.30 -8.76
CA MET A 54 -5.60 15.39 -9.33
C MET A 54 -5.60 15.66 -10.84
N VAL A 55 -6.58 15.13 -11.58
CA VAL A 55 -6.58 15.16 -13.05
C VAL A 55 -7.48 16.26 -13.60
N HIS A 56 -8.64 16.54 -12.97
CA HIS A 56 -9.67 17.44 -13.50
C HIS A 56 -9.91 18.70 -12.68
N ALA A 57 -9.51 18.72 -11.41
CA ALA A 57 -9.69 19.88 -10.52
C ALA A 57 -8.36 20.58 -10.16
N ASP A 58 -7.32 20.42 -10.98
CA ASP A 58 -5.98 21.03 -10.81
C ASP A 58 -5.36 20.78 -9.42
N GLY A 59 -5.61 19.62 -8.82
CA GLY A 59 -5.16 19.28 -7.47
C GLY A 59 -5.87 20.05 -6.35
N SER A 60 -6.92 20.81 -6.67
CA SER A 60 -7.64 21.66 -5.71
C SER A 60 -8.80 20.90 -5.06
N VAL A 61 -8.63 20.59 -3.77
CA VAL A 61 -9.72 20.03 -2.95
C VAL A 61 -10.91 21.00 -2.87
N VAL A 62 -10.66 22.31 -2.95
CA VAL A 62 -11.73 23.34 -2.94
C VAL A 62 -12.60 23.22 -4.18
N ARG A 63 -12.01 23.11 -5.39
CA ARG A 63 -12.77 22.92 -6.63
C ARG A 63 -13.57 21.62 -6.64
N ALA A 64 -12.94 20.52 -6.15
CA ALA A 64 -13.64 19.25 -6.02
C ALA A 64 -14.83 19.34 -5.03
N TYR A 65 -14.66 20.06 -3.93
CA TYR A 65 -15.73 20.32 -2.97
C TYR A 65 -16.83 21.21 -3.56
N GLU A 66 -16.48 22.27 -4.29
CA GLU A 66 -17.45 23.16 -4.98
C GLU A 66 -18.31 22.36 -5.95
N HIS A 67 -17.69 21.49 -6.76
CA HIS A 67 -18.42 20.59 -7.65
C HIS A 67 -19.44 19.72 -6.90
N LEU A 68 -19.03 19.09 -5.78
CA LEU A 68 -19.94 18.28 -4.96
C LEU A 68 -21.03 19.11 -4.27
N ARG A 69 -20.72 20.36 -3.90
CA ARG A 69 -21.68 21.27 -3.29
C ARG A 69 -22.75 21.74 -4.28
N GLU A 70 -22.37 22.07 -5.51
CA GLU A 70 -23.27 22.55 -6.56
C GLU A 70 -24.24 21.47 -7.03
N HIS A 71 -23.77 20.25 -7.19
CA HIS A 71 -24.57 19.13 -7.71
C HIS A 71 -25.19 18.25 -6.60
N GLY A 72 -24.81 18.47 -5.34
CA GLY A 72 -25.08 17.53 -4.24
C GLY A 72 -24.09 16.37 -4.23
N VAL A 73 -23.79 15.83 -3.04
CA VAL A 73 -22.73 14.82 -2.87
C VAL A 73 -22.96 13.58 -3.72
N LEU A 74 -24.18 13.06 -3.75
CA LEU A 74 -24.49 11.82 -4.48
C LEU A 74 -24.47 12.02 -6.00
N GLU A 75 -25.14 13.06 -6.50
CA GLU A 75 -25.19 13.34 -7.94
C GLU A 75 -23.84 13.86 -8.45
N GLY A 76 -23.13 14.66 -7.66
CA GLY A 76 -21.77 15.11 -7.98
C GLY A 76 -20.79 13.94 -8.07
N LEU A 77 -20.85 12.97 -7.15
CA LEU A 77 -20.06 11.75 -7.25
C LEU A 77 -20.42 10.90 -8.46
N LYS A 78 -21.70 10.73 -8.77
CA LYS A 78 -22.13 10.02 -9.98
C LYS A 78 -21.62 10.68 -11.26
N ALA A 79 -21.64 12.02 -11.32
CA ALA A 79 -21.18 12.78 -12.48
C ALA A 79 -19.68 12.60 -12.76
N ILE A 80 -18.85 12.49 -11.71
CA ILE A 80 -17.40 12.31 -11.85
C ILE A 80 -16.96 10.84 -11.88
N TRP A 81 -17.86 9.89 -11.63
CA TRP A 81 -17.52 8.46 -11.55
C TRP A 81 -17.50 7.83 -12.94
N PRO A 82 -16.32 7.56 -13.52
CA PRO A 82 -16.27 6.98 -14.86
C PRO A 82 -16.71 5.52 -14.83
N MET A 83 -17.48 5.12 -15.83
CA MET A 83 -17.87 3.72 -15.97
C MET A 83 -16.70 2.87 -16.46
N PRO A 84 -16.52 1.65 -15.92
CA PRO A 84 -15.50 0.73 -16.41
C PRO A 84 -15.70 0.41 -17.88
N THR A 85 -14.66 0.64 -18.71
CA THR A 85 -14.69 0.33 -20.14
C THR A 85 -14.01 -0.98 -20.46
N MET A 86 -14.26 -1.52 -21.66
CA MET A 86 -13.55 -2.70 -22.17
C MET A 86 -12.05 -2.47 -22.31
N VAL A 87 -11.62 -1.22 -22.55
CA VAL A 87 -10.20 -0.85 -22.61
C VAL A 87 -9.56 -1.00 -21.21
N ALA A 88 -10.20 -0.44 -20.19
CA ALA A 88 -9.76 -0.57 -18.81
C ALA A 88 -9.64 -2.05 -18.38
N TRP A 89 -10.65 -2.87 -18.66
CA TRP A 89 -10.61 -4.29 -18.36
C TRP A 89 -9.51 -5.03 -19.10
N LYS A 90 -9.28 -4.75 -20.40
CA LYS A 90 -8.18 -5.35 -21.17
C LYS A 90 -6.82 -5.01 -20.58
N ILE A 91 -6.62 -3.76 -20.15
CA ILE A 91 -5.37 -3.31 -19.50
C ILE A 91 -5.18 -4.08 -18.19
N ILE A 92 -6.20 -4.13 -17.31
CA ILE A 92 -6.12 -4.79 -16.01
C ILE A 92 -5.88 -6.29 -16.17
N PHE A 93 -6.65 -6.97 -17.01
CA PHE A 93 -6.50 -8.42 -17.21
C PHE A 93 -5.21 -8.76 -17.93
N GLY A 94 -4.80 -7.98 -18.95
CA GLY A 94 -3.53 -8.17 -19.63
C GLY A 94 -2.35 -8.05 -18.67
N PHE A 95 -2.33 -7.00 -17.86
CA PHE A 95 -1.32 -6.80 -16.82
C PHE A 95 -1.37 -7.91 -15.76
N GLY A 96 -2.54 -8.23 -15.24
CA GLY A 96 -2.72 -9.26 -14.22
C GLY A 96 -2.30 -10.65 -14.70
N LEU A 97 -2.65 -11.03 -15.93
CA LEU A 97 -2.23 -12.31 -16.53
C LEU A 97 -0.73 -12.36 -16.77
N PHE A 98 -0.13 -11.25 -17.22
CA PHE A 98 1.31 -11.16 -17.43
C PHE A 98 2.06 -11.35 -16.10
N GLU A 99 1.67 -10.63 -15.04
CA GLU A 99 2.29 -10.77 -13.72
C GLU A 99 2.06 -12.17 -13.09
N ALA A 100 0.89 -12.78 -13.31
CA ALA A 100 0.63 -14.14 -12.88
C ALA A 100 1.54 -15.15 -13.60
N ALA A 101 1.73 -14.95 -14.90
CA ALA A 101 2.67 -15.78 -15.68
C ALA A 101 4.11 -15.62 -15.17
N LEU A 102 4.57 -14.39 -14.89
CA LEU A 102 5.90 -14.16 -14.32
C LEU A 102 6.06 -14.80 -12.93
N GLN A 103 5.05 -14.72 -12.07
CA GLN A 103 5.08 -15.38 -10.75
C GLN A 103 5.26 -16.90 -10.88
N LEU A 104 4.58 -17.52 -11.84
CA LEU A 104 4.60 -18.97 -12.04
C LEU A 104 5.83 -19.46 -12.80
N LEU A 105 6.20 -18.78 -13.89
CA LEU A 105 7.18 -19.26 -14.86
C LEU A 105 8.62 -18.90 -14.51
N LEU A 106 8.85 -17.68 -13.95
CA LEU A 106 10.21 -17.28 -13.64
C LEU A 106 10.83 -18.16 -12.54
N PRO A 107 12.10 -18.55 -12.68
CA PRO A 107 12.82 -19.26 -11.63
C PRO A 107 12.97 -18.37 -10.39
N GLY A 108 13.09 -19.00 -9.22
CA GLY A 108 13.29 -18.25 -7.97
C GLY A 108 13.77 -19.17 -6.86
N LYS A 109 14.47 -18.61 -5.89
CA LYS A 109 14.92 -19.35 -4.71
C LYS A 109 13.73 -19.68 -3.81
N ARG A 110 13.72 -20.91 -3.27
CA ARG A 110 12.75 -21.30 -2.25
C ARG A 110 13.05 -20.53 -0.95
N PHE A 111 12.02 -19.92 -0.40
CA PHE A 111 12.08 -19.24 0.89
C PHE A 111 10.97 -19.78 1.81
N GLU A 112 11.36 -20.15 3.03
CA GLU A 112 10.43 -20.60 4.07
C GLU A 112 10.07 -19.42 4.96
N GLY A 113 8.79 -19.07 5.00
CA GLY A 113 8.27 -18.00 5.83
C GLY A 113 8.20 -18.38 7.32
N PRO A 114 7.76 -17.45 8.16
CA PRO A 114 7.56 -17.71 9.59
C PRO A 114 6.55 -18.84 9.83
N VAL A 115 6.75 -19.56 10.92
CA VAL A 115 5.78 -20.57 11.37
C VAL A 115 4.47 -19.89 11.75
N SER A 116 3.37 -20.37 11.19
CA SER A 116 2.04 -19.83 11.45
C SER A 116 1.53 -20.25 12.86
N PRO A 117 0.45 -19.61 13.36
CA PRO A 117 -0.19 -20.02 14.60
C PRO A 117 -0.65 -21.48 14.62
N SER A 118 -1.00 -22.05 13.46
CA SER A 118 -1.39 -23.48 13.33
C SER A 118 -0.19 -24.42 13.10
N GLY A 119 1.05 -23.90 13.13
CA GLY A 119 2.27 -24.69 12.94
C GLY A 119 2.68 -24.91 11.49
N ASN A 120 2.00 -24.32 10.52
CA ASN A 120 2.36 -24.41 9.11
C ASN A 120 3.54 -23.50 8.77
N VAL A 121 4.38 -23.94 7.84
CA VAL A 121 5.47 -23.12 7.29
C VAL A 121 5.15 -22.79 5.84
N PRO A 122 4.74 -21.54 5.51
CA PRO A 122 4.47 -21.17 4.15
C PRO A 122 5.76 -21.14 3.32
N VAL A 123 5.71 -21.67 2.10
CA VAL A 123 6.86 -21.69 1.18
C VAL A 123 6.58 -20.77 0.01
N TYR A 124 7.52 -19.88 -0.26
CA TYR A 124 7.46 -18.86 -1.30
C TYR A 124 8.54 -19.07 -2.35
N LYS A 125 8.32 -18.52 -3.54
CA LYS A 125 9.31 -18.46 -4.62
C LYS A 125 9.83 -17.02 -4.75
N ALA A 126 11.08 -16.77 -4.39
CA ALA A 126 11.72 -15.46 -4.47
C ALA A 126 12.16 -15.15 -5.90
N ASN A 127 11.26 -14.61 -6.70
CA ASN A 127 11.48 -14.19 -8.10
C ASN A 127 10.99 -12.75 -8.38
N GLY A 128 10.66 -11.97 -7.35
CA GLY A 128 10.08 -10.64 -7.51
C GLY A 128 10.99 -9.65 -8.22
N LEU A 129 12.28 -9.62 -7.88
CA LEU A 129 13.23 -8.72 -8.53
C LEU A 129 13.38 -9.04 -10.03
N GLN A 130 13.38 -10.32 -10.40
CA GLN A 130 13.41 -10.75 -11.80
C GLN A 130 12.13 -10.38 -12.52
N ALA A 131 10.97 -10.63 -11.90
CA ALA A 131 9.67 -10.23 -12.44
C ALA A 131 9.62 -8.71 -12.66
N TYR A 132 10.07 -7.92 -11.69
CA TYR A 132 10.14 -6.47 -11.77
C TYR A 132 10.99 -5.98 -12.95
N ALA A 133 12.20 -6.56 -13.12
CA ALA A 133 13.06 -6.20 -14.26
C ALA A 133 12.41 -6.57 -15.59
N VAL A 134 11.84 -7.78 -15.70
CA VAL A 134 11.14 -8.23 -16.94
C VAL A 134 9.94 -7.34 -17.24
N THR A 135 9.14 -6.98 -16.24
CA THR A 135 7.99 -6.10 -16.41
C THR A 135 8.40 -4.74 -16.97
N LEU A 136 9.38 -4.07 -16.35
CA LEU A 136 9.82 -2.77 -16.82
C LEU A 136 10.48 -2.83 -18.20
N ILE A 137 11.32 -3.82 -18.46
CA ILE A 137 11.95 -4.01 -19.78
C ILE A 137 10.89 -4.27 -20.83
N THR A 138 9.94 -5.15 -20.58
CA THR A 138 8.84 -5.44 -21.52
C THR A 138 8.00 -4.20 -21.78
N TYR A 139 7.60 -3.49 -20.73
CA TYR A 139 6.76 -2.29 -20.84
C TYR A 139 7.43 -1.18 -21.66
N LEU A 140 8.71 -0.90 -21.39
CA LEU A 140 9.50 0.09 -22.13
C LEU A 140 9.80 -0.37 -23.55
N SER A 141 10.03 -1.66 -23.79
CA SER A 141 10.23 -2.21 -25.12
C SER A 141 8.98 -2.10 -25.99
N LEU A 142 7.81 -2.41 -25.43
CA LEU A 142 6.54 -2.26 -26.15
C LEU A 142 6.29 -0.81 -26.56
N TRP A 143 6.63 0.14 -25.71
CA TRP A 143 6.60 1.57 -26.03
C TRP A 143 7.61 1.94 -27.11
N TRP A 144 8.88 1.52 -26.94
CA TRP A 144 9.96 1.85 -27.86
C TRP A 144 9.69 1.37 -29.29
N PHE A 145 9.14 0.16 -29.43
CA PHE A 145 8.78 -0.39 -30.73
C PHE A 145 7.41 0.05 -31.26
N GLY A 146 6.73 0.96 -30.56
CA GLY A 146 5.41 1.46 -30.97
C GLY A 146 4.28 0.43 -30.95
N ILE A 147 4.46 -0.69 -30.25
CA ILE A 147 3.45 -1.77 -30.14
C ILE A 147 2.35 -1.38 -29.13
N PHE A 148 2.71 -0.71 -28.06
CA PHE A 148 1.80 -0.24 -27.04
C PHE A 148 2.21 1.14 -26.52
N ASN A 149 1.27 2.08 -26.52
CA ASN A 149 1.52 3.40 -25.95
C ASN A 149 1.10 3.43 -24.46
N PRO A 150 2.05 3.57 -23.50
CA PRO A 150 1.74 3.70 -22.09
C PRO A 150 0.81 4.85 -21.72
N ALA A 151 0.81 5.94 -22.50
CA ALA A 151 -0.05 7.09 -22.25
C ALA A 151 -1.55 6.74 -22.23
N ILE A 152 -1.97 5.71 -22.97
CA ILE A 152 -3.35 5.19 -22.96
C ILE A 152 -3.79 4.78 -21.56
N VAL A 153 -2.87 4.26 -20.72
CA VAL A 153 -3.18 3.89 -19.33
C VAL A 153 -3.57 5.12 -18.52
N TYR A 154 -2.89 6.26 -18.72
CA TYR A 154 -3.25 7.52 -18.06
C TYR A 154 -4.59 8.07 -18.58
N ASP A 155 -4.84 8.01 -19.88
CA ASP A 155 -6.06 8.53 -20.49
C ASP A 155 -7.31 7.79 -20.01
N HIS A 156 -7.17 6.49 -19.68
CA HIS A 156 -8.24 5.65 -19.13
C HIS A 156 -8.13 5.42 -17.62
N LEU A 157 -7.34 6.25 -16.90
CA LEU A 157 -7.00 6.00 -15.50
C LEU A 157 -8.22 5.95 -14.57
N GLY A 158 -9.18 6.88 -14.76
CA GLY A 158 -10.41 6.89 -13.97
C GLY A 158 -11.26 5.63 -14.18
N GLU A 159 -11.38 5.17 -15.44
CA GLU A 159 -12.08 3.93 -15.79
C GLU A 159 -11.37 2.70 -15.22
N ILE A 160 -10.02 2.71 -15.21
CA ILE A 160 -9.20 1.67 -14.58
C ILE A 160 -9.45 1.64 -13.07
N TYR A 161 -9.48 2.79 -12.39
CA TYR A 161 -9.79 2.82 -10.95
C TYR A 161 -11.20 2.33 -10.65
N SER A 162 -12.19 2.70 -11.46
CA SER A 162 -13.56 2.18 -11.31
C SER A 162 -13.60 0.67 -11.51
N ALA A 163 -12.91 0.15 -12.52
CA ALA A 163 -12.81 -1.28 -12.78
C ALA A 163 -12.09 -2.02 -11.65
N LEU A 164 -11.01 -1.45 -11.10
CA LEU A 164 -10.28 -2.00 -9.96
C LEU A 164 -11.13 -2.00 -8.69
N VAL A 165 -11.86 -0.91 -8.41
CA VAL A 165 -12.80 -0.84 -7.28
C VAL A 165 -13.83 -1.95 -7.37
N PHE A 166 -14.52 -2.08 -8.50
CA PHE A 166 -15.53 -3.13 -8.70
C PHE A 166 -14.91 -4.53 -8.67
N GLY A 167 -13.85 -4.75 -9.45
CA GLY A 167 -13.18 -6.04 -9.59
C GLY A 167 -12.58 -6.55 -8.27
N SER A 168 -12.07 -5.66 -7.43
CA SER A 168 -11.52 -6.05 -6.13
C SER A 168 -12.60 -6.42 -5.12
N PHE A 169 -13.80 -5.83 -5.17
CA PHE A 169 -14.94 -6.31 -4.38
C PHE A 169 -15.33 -7.73 -4.80
N VAL A 170 -15.48 -7.98 -6.10
CA VAL A 170 -15.77 -9.32 -6.63
C VAL A 170 -14.67 -10.32 -6.22
N PHE A 171 -13.42 -9.89 -6.28
CA PHE A 171 -12.29 -10.71 -5.85
C PHE A 171 -12.32 -11.01 -4.33
N CYS A 172 -12.67 -10.05 -3.49
CA CYS A 172 -12.83 -10.29 -2.05
C CYS A 172 -14.00 -11.22 -1.74
N ILE A 173 -15.11 -11.14 -2.49
CA ILE A 173 -16.23 -12.11 -2.41
C ILE A 173 -15.73 -13.50 -2.79
N PHE A 174 -14.95 -13.62 -3.87
CA PHE A 174 -14.32 -14.89 -4.26
C PHE A 174 -13.46 -15.46 -3.15
N LEU A 175 -12.61 -14.65 -2.51
CA LEU A 175 -11.77 -15.09 -1.38
C LEU A 175 -12.59 -15.54 -0.17
N TYR A 176 -13.67 -14.82 0.13
CA TYR A 176 -14.61 -15.19 1.18
C TYR A 176 -15.25 -16.55 0.92
N ILE A 177 -15.80 -16.75 -0.27
CA ILE A 177 -16.42 -18.03 -0.70
C ILE A 177 -15.38 -19.16 -0.70
N LYS A 178 -14.18 -18.90 -1.26
CA LYS A 178 -13.09 -19.87 -1.30
C LYS A 178 -12.66 -20.29 0.12
N GLY A 179 -12.59 -19.37 1.06
CA GLY A 179 -12.24 -19.65 2.45
C GLY A 179 -13.25 -20.59 3.14
N HIS A 180 -14.51 -20.54 2.74
CA HIS A 180 -15.54 -21.49 3.23
C HIS A 180 -15.52 -22.85 2.52
N LEU A 181 -15.39 -22.85 1.19
CA LEU A 181 -15.58 -24.07 0.38
C LEU A 181 -14.30 -24.86 0.17
N ALA A 182 -13.16 -24.17 0.01
CA ALA A 182 -11.88 -24.80 -0.36
C ALA A 182 -10.71 -24.08 0.31
N PRO A 183 -10.60 -24.14 1.65
CA PRO A 183 -9.49 -23.53 2.37
C PRO A 183 -8.15 -24.18 1.99
N SER A 184 -7.09 -23.37 1.84
CA SER A 184 -5.77 -23.81 1.40
C SER A 184 -4.94 -24.46 2.50
N SER A 185 -5.24 -24.17 3.76
CA SER A 185 -4.49 -24.66 4.93
C SER A 185 -5.34 -24.62 6.20
N SER A 186 -4.83 -25.20 7.30
CA SER A 186 -5.42 -25.09 8.64
C SER A 186 -5.33 -23.70 9.24
N ASP A 187 -4.62 -22.74 8.61
CA ASP A 187 -4.59 -21.32 8.99
C ASP A 187 -5.77 -20.52 8.41
N SER A 188 -6.88 -21.20 8.16
CA SER A 188 -8.14 -20.64 7.71
C SER A 188 -9.21 -20.87 8.78
N GLY A 189 -10.24 -20.01 8.76
CA GLY A 189 -11.37 -20.17 9.65
C GLY A 189 -12.26 -18.93 9.71
N SER A 190 -13.54 -19.16 10.00
CA SER A 190 -14.54 -18.10 10.19
C SER A 190 -14.53 -17.60 11.64
N SER A 191 -14.74 -16.30 11.81
CA SER A 191 -15.06 -15.69 13.10
C SER A 191 -16.52 -15.88 13.51
N GLY A 192 -17.36 -16.44 12.62
CA GLY A 192 -18.81 -16.52 12.79
C GLY A 192 -19.55 -15.23 12.37
N ASN A 193 -18.85 -14.21 11.89
CA ASN A 193 -19.43 -12.95 11.47
C ASN A 193 -18.98 -12.58 10.05
N VAL A 194 -19.96 -12.44 9.16
CA VAL A 194 -19.75 -12.17 7.73
C VAL A 194 -18.94 -10.89 7.48
N ILE A 195 -19.21 -9.81 8.23
CA ILE A 195 -18.54 -8.52 8.03
C ILE A 195 -17.06 -8.63 8.43
N ILE A 196 -16.77 -9.26 9.56
CA ILE A 196 -15.39 -9.48 10.02
C ILE A 196 -14.64 -10.37 9.04
N ASP A 197 -15.25 -11.48 8.62
CA ASP A 197 -14.64 -12.45 7.73
C ASP A 197 -14.41 -11.89 6.32
N PHE A 198 -15.30 -11.04 5.84
CA PHE A 198 -15.11 -10.33 4.57
C PHE A 198 -14.01 -9.27 4.67
N TYR A 199 -14.02 -8.47 5.75
CA TYR A 199 -13.08 -7.36 5.92
C TYR A 199 -11.66 -7.85 6.19
N TRP A 200 -11.46 -8.72 7.18
CA TRP A 200 -10.14 -9.25 7.55
C TRP A 200 -9.71 -10.44 6.72
N GLY A 201 -10.64 -11.20 6.15
CA GLY A 201 -10.38 -12.40 5.38
C GLY A 201 -10.49 -13.70 6.18
N MET A 202 -10.69 -14.78 5.42
CA MET A 202 -10.85 -16.13 5.94
C MET A 202 -9.53 -16.89 6.03
N GLU A 203 -8.65 -16.74 5.04
CA GLU A 203 -7.42 -17.51 4.90
C GLU A 203 -6.18 -16.62 5.12
N LEU A 204 -5.21 -17.15 5.87
CA LEU A 204 -3.92 -16.49 6.04
C LEU A 204 -3.04 -16.65 4.79
N TYR A 205 -3.05 -17.83 4.18
CA TYR A 205 -2.25 -18.19 3.00
C TYR A 205 -3.12 -18.76 1.88
N PRO A 206 -3.98 -17.95 1.23
CA PRO A 206 -4.84 -18.44 0.16
C PRO A 206 -4.01 -18.81 -1.07
N ARG A 207 -4.27 -19.98 -1.64
CA ARG A 207 -3.59 -20.48 -2.84
C ARG A 207 -4.56 -21.05 -3.87
N ILE A 208 -4.15 -21.00 -5.13
CA ILE A 208 -4.76 -21.75 -6.22
C ILE A 208 -3.76 -22.85 -6.61
N GLY A 209 -4.13 -24.10 -6.34
CA GLY A 209 -3.20 -25.22 -6.47
C GLY A 209 -2.00 -25.10 -5.51
N LYS A 210 -0.87 -25.72 -5.89
CA LYS A 210 0.34 -25.77 -5.05
C LYS A 210 1.26 -24.57 -5.23
N HIS A 211 1.18 -23.86 -6.35
CA HIS A 211 2.23 -22.94 -6.80
C HIS A 211 1.80 -21.47 -6.84
N PHE A 212 0.51 -21.18 -6.97
CA PHE A 212 0.03 -19.80 -7.06
C PHE A 212 -0.44 -19.29 -5.69
N ASP A 213 0.37 -18.46 -5.08
CA ASP A 213 0.03 -17.75 -3.84
C ASP A 213 -0.72 -16.47 -4.20
N ILE A 214 -2.01 -16.41 -3.82
CA ILE A 214 -2.91 -15.30 -4.14
C ILE A 214 -2.47 -14.01 -3.45
N LYS A 215 -2.03 -14.09 -2.20
CA LYS A 215 -1.69 -12.93 -1.41
C LYS A 215 -0.39 -12.29 -1.89
N VAL A 216 0.62 -13.10 -2.23
CA VAL A 216 1.86 -12.63 -2.88
C VAL A 216 1.55 -12.03 -4.24
N PHE A 217 0.66 -12.65 -5.03
CA PHE A 217 0.23 -12.07 -6.30
C PHE A 217 -0.40 -10.70 -6.12
N THR A 218 -1.40 -10.59 -5.26
CA THR A 218 -2.15 -9.36 -5.04
C THR A 218 -1.24 -8.22 -4.56
N ASN A 219 -0.42 -8.49 -3.54
CA ASN A 219 0.40 -7.46 -2.90
C ASN A 219 1.66 -7.14 -3.72
N CYS A 220 2.43 -8.18 -4.06
CA CYS A 220 3.74 -7.97 -4.67
C CYS A 220 3.64 -7.83 -6.19
N ARG A 221 2.98 -8.78 -6.87
CA ARG A 221 2.97 -8.80 -8.34
C ARG A 221 2.00 -7.80 -8.94
N PHE A 222 0.79 -7.68 -8.42
CA PHE A 222 -0.15 -6.69 -8.93
C PHE A 222 0.10 -5.31 -8.30
N GLY A 223 -0.01 -5.18 -6.98
CA GLY A 223 0.03 -3.88 -6.30
C GLY A 223 1.36 -3.14 -6.49
N MET A 224 2.47 -3.74 -6.07
CA MET A 224 3.78 -3.07 -6.14
C MET A 224 4.30 -2.90 -7.58
N MET A 225 3.99 -3.84 -8.49
CA MET A 225 4.34 -3.68 -9.91
C MET A 225 3.54 -2.58 -10.57
N SER A 226 2.23 -2.46 -10.28
CA SER A 226 1.41 -1.37 -10.80
C SER A 226 1.93 0.01 -10.37
N TRP A 227 2.46 0.13 -9.15
CA TRP A 227 3.11 1.37 -8.71
C TRP A 227 4.27 1.78 -9.61
N ALA A 228 5.18 0.85 -9.91
CA ALA A 228 6.31 1.12 -10.79
C ALA A 228 5.88 1.43 -12.23
N VAL A 229 4.95 0.63 -12.78
CA VAL A 229 4.43 0.82 -14.14
C VAL A 229 3.72 2.17 -14.28
N LEU A 230 2.90 2.57 -13.30
CA LEU A 230 2.23 3.87 -13.31
C LEU A 230 3.21 5.04 -13.17
N ALA A 231 4.27 4.91 -12.36
CA ALA A 231 5.31 5.95 -12.27
C ALA A 231 5.98 6.21 -13.63
N VAL A 232 6.27 5.15 -14.38
CA VAL A 232 6.81 5.24 -15.75
C VAL A 232 5.76 5.79 -16.72
N THR A 233 4.52 5.34 -16.61
CA THR A 233 3.38 5.83 -17.42
C THR A 233 3.22 7.34 -17.33
N TYR A 234 3.25 7.90 -16.12
CA TYR A 234 3.10 9.34 -15.88
C TYR A 234 4.26 10.13 -16.50
N CYS A 235 5.46 9.61 -16.41
CA CYS A 235 6.64 10.19 -17.04
C CYS A 235 6.49 10.23 -18.58
N ILE A 236 6.07 9.12 -19.19
CA ILE A 236 5.85 9.02 -20.63
C ILE A 236 4.69 9.93 -21.08
N LYS A 237 3.60 9.98 -20.31
CA LYS A 237 2.45 10.84 -20.62
C LYS A 237 2.85 12.33 -20.57
N GLN A 238 3.62 12.74 -19.57
CA GLN A 238 4.10 14.12 -19.52
C GLN A 238 5.02 14.46 -20.72
N TYR A 239 5.86 13.50 -21.14
CA TYR A 239 6.69 13.65 -22.35
C TYR A 239 5.83 13.80 -23.62
N GLU A 240 4.80 12.97 -23.76
CA GLU A 240 3.88 13.03 -24.91
C GLU A 240 3.16 14.38 -24.99
N MET A 241 2.71 14.92 -23.86
CA MET A 241 1.97 16.19 -23.81
C MET A 241 2.86 17.41 -24.04
N ASN A 242 4.10 17.40 -23.52
CA ASN A 242 4.93 18.60 -23.45
C ASN A 242 6.22 18.52 -24.30
N GLY A 243 6.51 17.39 -24.95
CA GLY A 243 7.76 17.15 -25.68
C GLY A 243 9.00 17.03 -24.78
N ARG A 244 8.83 17.20 -23.47
CA ARG A 244 9.88 17.08 -22.44
C ARG A 244 9.29 16.62 -21.11
N VAL A 245 10.15 16.07 -20.26
CA VAL A 245 9.78 15.71 -18.88
C VAL A 245 10.38 16.76 -17.95
N ALA A 246 9.57 17.29 -17.02
CA ALA A 246 10.04 18.21 -15.99
C ALA A 246 10.90 17.46 -14.96
N ASP A 247 11.87 18.16 -14.38
CA ASP A 247 12.74 17.60 -13.34
C ASP A 247 11.98 17.13 -12.08
N SER A 248 10.87 17.79 -11.73
CA SER A 248 9.96 17.34 -10.68
C SER A 248 9.39 15.93 -10.94
N MET A 249 8.95 15.66 -12.19
CA MET A 249 8.47 14.34 -12.57
C MET A 249 9.60 13.31 -12.59
N LEU A 250 10.79 13.68 -13.09
CA LEU A 250 11.96 12.79 -13.08
C LEU A 250 12.35 12.37 -11.66
N VAL A 251 12.42 13.35 -10.73
CA VAL A 251 12.71 13.08 -9.31
C VAL A 251 11.66 12.18 -8.68
N ASN A 252 10.38 12.48 -8.90
CA ASN A 252 9.27 11.67 -8.41
C ASN A 252 9.35 10.23 -8.93
N THR A 253 9.49 10.05 -10.24
CA THR A 253 9.57 8.73 -10.88
C THR A 253 10.80 7.96 -10.40
N ALA A 254 11.97 8.62 -10.31
CA ALA A 254 13.20 8.00 -9.81
C ALA A 254 13.04 7.50 -8.37
N LEU A 255 12.48 8.31 -7.46
CA LEU A 255 12.28 7.93 -6.06
C LEU A 255 11.28 6.76 -5.95
N MET A 256 10.17 6.77 -6.71
CA MET A 256 9.22 5.67 -6.74
C MET A 256 9.86 4.37 -7.23
N LEU A 257 10.63 4.42 -8.32
CA LEU A 257 11.32 3.23 -8.85
C LEU A 257 12.40 2.73 -7.88
N ILE A 258 13.18 3.61 -7.24
CA ILE A 258 14.16 3.23 -6.22
C ILE A 258 13.46 2.54 -5.04
N TYR A 259 12.32 3.08 -4.58
CA TYR A 259 11.56 2.46 -3.48
C TYR A 259 11.03 1.08 -3.86
N VAL A 260 10.44 0.93 -5.04
CA VAL A 260 9.92 -0.38 -5.52
C VAL A 260 11.08 -1.37 -5.78
N THR A 261 12.22 -0.89 -6.30
CA THR A 261 13.43 -1.71 -6.43
C THR A 261 13.89 -2.24 -5.06
N LYS A 262 13.95 -1.37 -4.05
CA LYS A 262 14.26 -1.74 -2.66
C LYS A 262 13.27 -2.79 -2.13
N PHE A 263 11.99 -2.65 -2.43
CA PHE A 263 10.96 -3.61 -2.02
C PHE A 263 11.24 -5.00 -2.61
N PHE A 264 11.48 -5.12 -3.92
CA PHE A 264 11.75 -6.41 -4.55
C PHE A 264 13.12 -6.98 -4.22
N TRP A 265 14.12 -6.12 -3.99
CA TRP A 265 15.40 -6.55 -3.45
C TRP A 265 15.25 -7.26 -2.09
N TRP A 266 14.35 -6.78 -1.28
CA TRP A 266 14.10 -7.29 0.07
C TRP A 266 12.74 -8.04 0.19
N GLU A 267 12.26 -8.65 -0.87
CA GLU A 267 10.98 -9.34 -0.93
C GLU A 267 10.85 -10.45 0.14
N SER A 268 11.93 -11.18 0.42
CA SER A 268 11.95 -12.20 1.48
C SER A 268 11.71 -11.62 2.88
N GLY A 269 12.14 -10.40 3.13
CA GLY A 269 11.84 -9.68 4.38
C GLY A 269 10.38 -9.26 4.46
N TYR A 270 9.77 -8.87 3.34
CA TYR A 270 8.36 -8.52 3.28
C TYR A 270 7.47 -9.72 3.66
N TRP A 271 7.82 -10.94 3.28
CA TRP A 271 7.06 -12.14 3.68
C TRP A 271 7.07 -12.43 5.18
N CYS A 272 7.95 -11.78 5.94
CA CYS A 272 8.00 -11.85 7.40
C CYS A 272 7.26 -10.68 8.08
N THR A 273 6.63 -9.76 7.31
CA THR A 273 5.87 -8.63 7.86
C THR A 273 4.48 -9.06 8.34
N MET A 274 3.79 -8.15 9.03
CA MET A 274 2.42 -8.36 9.49
C MET A 274 1.47 -8.67 8.32
N ASP A 275 1.61 -7.95 7.22
CA ASP A 275 0.74 -8.06 6.04
C ASP A 275 0.70 -9.50 5.47
N ILE A 276 1.85 -10.17 5.45
CA ILE A 276 1.94 -11.52 4.89
C ILE A 276 1.83 -12.60 5.98
N ALA A 277 2.49 -12.42 7.12
CA ALA A 277 2.61 -13.47 8.12
C ALA A 277 1.43 -13.52 9.12
N HIS A 278 0.67 -12.43 9.27
CA HIS A 278 -0.38 -12.33 10.31
C HIS A 278 -1.75 -11.91 9.79
N ASP A 279 -1.81 -10.98 8.82
CA ASP A 279 -3.08 -10.52 8.29
C ASP A 279 -3.65 -11.49 7.26
N ARG A 280 -4.92 -11.81 7.37
CA ARG A 280 -5.61 -12.70 6.44
C ARG A 280 -5.94 -11.97 5.15
N ALA A 281 -6.16 -12.71 4.07
CA ALA A 281 -6.51 -12.18 2.76
C ALA A 281 -8.01 -11.84 2.68
N GLY A 282 -8.36 -10.63 3.05
CA GLY A 282 -9.70 -10.06 2.96
C GLY A 282 -9.67 -8.68 2.29
N PHE A 283 -10.76 -7.95 2.44
CA PHE A 283 -10.88 -6.58 1.89
C PHE A 283 -9.72 -5.69 2.33
N TYR A 284 -9.36 -5.69 3.61
CA TYR A 284 -8.30 -4.83 4.15
C TYR A 284 -7.00 -4.92 3.35
N ILE A 285 -6.47 -6.13 3.15
CA ILE A 285 -5.22 -6.36 2.44
C ILE A 285 -5.41 -6.32 0.93
N CYS A 286 -6.36 -7.10 0.39
CA CYS A 286 -6.46 -7.30 -1.05
C CYS A 286 -6.98 -6.07 -1.77
N TRP A 287 -8.03 -5.43 -1.25
CA TRP A 287 -8.53 -4.17 -1.82
C TRP A 287 -7.47 -3.07 -1.70
N GLY A 288 -6.79 -3.00 -0.54
CA GLY A 288 -5.69 -2.05 -0.34
C GLY A 288 -4.60 -2.17 -1.39
N CYS A 289 -4.17 -3.38 -1.70
CA CYS A 289 -3.13 -3.60 -2.70
C CYS A 289 -3.61 -3.43 -4.15
N LEU A 290 -4.85 -3.80 -4.45
CA LEU A 290 -5.40 -3.71 -5.81
C LEU A 290 -5.84 -2.29 -6.18
N VAL A 291 -6.30 -1.49 -5.22
CA VAL A 291 -6.89 -0.17 -5.48
C VAL A 291 -6.08 0.96 -4.84
N TRP A 292 -5.72 0.82 -3.56
CA TRP A 292 -5.07 1.88 -2.80
C TRP A 292 -3.64 2.14 -3.26
N VAL A 293 -2.88 1.08 -3.52
CA VAL A 293 -1.49 1.20 -4.00
C VAL A 293 -1.43 1.88 -5.38
N PRO A 294 -2.17 1.45 -6.42
CA PRO A 294 -2.10 2.12 -7.71
C PRO A 294 -2.71 3.53 -7.73
N SER A 295 -3.52 3.93 -6.75
CA SER A 295 -4.16 5.24 -6.73
C SER A 295 -3.46 6.23 -5.79
N ILE A 296 -3.41 5.95 -4.48
CA ILE A 296 -2.92 6.88 -3.47
C ILE A 296 -1.40 7.06 -3.58
N TYR A 297 -0.65 5.95 -3.65
CA TYR A 297 0.81 6.03 -3.66
C TYR A 297 1.38 6.61 -4.95
N THR A 298 0.62 6.56 -6.04
CA THR A 298 1.01 7.15 -7.33
C THR A 298 0.47 8.57 -7.55
N SER A 299 -0.39 9.06 -6.66
CA SER A 299 -1.08 10.34 -6.82
C SER A 299 -0.17 11.56 -7.04
N PRO A 300 1.04 11.66 -6.45
CA PRO A 300 1.94 12.77 -6.78
C PRO A 300 2.35 12.79 -8.25
N GLY A 301 2.67 11.63 -8.83
CA GLY A 301 2.96 11.50 -10.25
C GLY A 301 1.76 11.82 -11.14
N MET A 302 0.58 11.36 -10.75
CA MET A 302 -0.68 11.64 -11.44
C MET A 302 -0.94 13.15 -11.56
N TYR A 303 -0.72 13.90 -10.48
CA TYR A 303 -0.84 15.37 -10.45
C TYR A 303 0.21 16.06 -11.33
N LEU A 304 1.47 15.62 -11.25
CA LEU A 304 2.58 16.23 -11.96
C LEU A 304 2.48 16.09 -13.48
N VAL A 305 1.67 15.17 -14.02
CA VAL A 305 1.45 15.06 -15.49
C VAL A 305 0.96 16.38 -16.04
N ASN A 306 -0.07 16.98 -15.43
CA ASN A 306 -0.68 18.23 -15.88
C ASN A 306 -0.01 19.48 -15.27
N HIS A 307 0.79 19.31 -14.20
CA HIS A 307 1.41 20.40 -13.45
C HIS A 307 2.93 20.24 -13.38
N PRO A 308 3.64 20.34 -14.52
CA PRO A 308 5.09 20.24 -14.53
C PRO A 308 5.73 21.39 -13.75
N VAL A 309 6.60 21.08 -12.79
CA VAL A 309 7.35 22.07 -12.00
C VAL A 309 8.82 21.96 -12.35
N ASN A 310 9.42 23.06 -12.78
CA ASN A 310 10.86 23.13 -13.01
C ASN A 310 11.55 23.51 -11.70
N LEU A 311 12.16 22.54 -11.02
CA LEU A 311 12.85 22.72 -9.74
C LEU A 311 14.23 23.36 -9.91
N GLY A 312 14.86 23.12 -11.07
CA GLY A 312 16.27 23.39 -11.30
C GLY A 312 17.20 22.32 -10.72
N PRO A 313 18.44 22.20 -11.22
CA PRO A 313 19.30 21.07 -10.94
C PRO A 313 19.69 20.94 -9.47
N GLN A 314 19.88 22.06 -8.77
CA GLN A 314 20.27 22.03 -7.35
C GLN A 314 19.16 21.52 -6.44
N LEU A 315 17.93 22.02 -6.59
CA LEU A 315 16.79 21.59 -5.77
C LEU A 315 16.38 20.17 -6.13
N ALA A 316 16.34 19.83 -7.41
CA ALA A 316 16.04 18.49 -7.88
C ALA A 316 17.00 17.44 -7.30
N LEU A 317 18.31 17.72 -7.34
CA LEU A 317 19.33 16.85 -6.76
C LEU A 317 19.19 16.76 -5.24
N SER A 318 18.93 17.88 -4.56
CA SER A 318 18.75 17.90 -3.10
C SER A 318 17.56 17.05 -2.66
N ILE A 319 16.42 17.16 -3.35
CA ILE A 319 15.23 16.34 -3.08
C ILE A 319 15.50 14.87 -3.36
N LEU A 320 16.16 14.56 -4.49
CA LEU A 320 16.52 13.19 -4.84
C LEU A 320 17.42 12.53 -3.78
N LEU A 321 18.47 13.22 -3.34
CA LEU A 321 19.38 12.71 -2.32
C LEU A 321 18.69 12.54 -0.96
N ALA A 322 17.87 13.50 -0.54
CA ALA A 322 17.08 13.40 0.68
C ALA A 322 16.09 12.22 0.61
N GLY A 323 15.41 12.03 -0.53
CA GLY A 323 14.51 10.90 -0.75
C GLY A 323 15.23 9.55 -0.70
N ILE A 324 16.40 9.42 -1.35
CA ILE A 324 17.23 8.20 -1.29
C ILE A 324 17.64 7.92 0.16
N LEU A 325 18.05 8.93 0.91
CA LEU A 325 18.40 8.77 2.32
C LEU A 325 17.21 8.27 3.16
N CYS A 326 16.03 8.82 2.94
CA CYS A 326 14.80 8.35 3.60
C CYS A 326 14.47 6.89 3.26
N ILE A 327 14.62 6.49 1.99
CA ILE A 327 14.41 5.11 1.54
C ILE A 327 15.44 4.18 2.20
N TYR A 328 16.70 4.61 2.29
CA TYR A 328 17.77 3.85 2.96
C TYR A 328 17.47 3.67 4.45
N ILE A 329 17.06 4.72 5.16
CA ILE A 329 16.69 4.65 6.59
C ILE A 329 15.53 3.66 6.78
N ASN A 330 14.50 3.72 5.93
CA ASN A 330 13.39 2.79 5.97
C ASN A 330 13.86 1.33 5.76
N TYR A 331 14.71 1.08 4.77
CA TYR A 331 15.30 -0.24 4.54
C TYR A 331 16.11 -0.74 5.75
N ASP A 332 16.97 0.11 6.30
CA ASP A 332 17.83 -0.29 7.42
C ASP A 332 17.03 -0.58 8.69
N CYS A 333 15.97 0.17 8.96
CA CYS A 333 15.03 -0.11 10.06
C CYS A 333 14.36 -1.48 9.91
N ASP A 334 13.93 -1.84 8.70
CA ASP A 334 13.32 -3.14 8.43
C ASP A 334 14.34 -4.28 8.56
N ARG A 335 15.55 -4.08 8.05
CA ARG A 335 16.67 -5.01 8.18
C ARG A 335 17.04 -5.25 9.65
N GLN A 336 17.13 -4.19 10.45
CA GLN A 336 17.43 -4.28 11.88
C GLN A 336 16.35 -5.07 12.62
N ARG A 337 15.07 -4.84 12.32
CA ARG A 337 13.96 -5.61 12.92
C ARG A 337 14.02 -7.08 12.57
N GLN A 338 14.35 -7.41 11.33
CA GLN A 338 14.49 -8.80 10.88
C GLN A 338 15.67 -9.48 11.60
N GLU A 339 16.81 -8.82 11.69
CA GLU A 339 18.00 -9.34 12.37
C GLU A 339 17.76 -9.52 13.88
N PHE A 340 17.07 -8.57 14.52
CA PHE A 340 16.68 -8.70 15.91
C PHE A 340 15.80 -9.96 16.16
N ARG A 341 14.83 -10.21 15.28
CA ARG A 341 14.00 -11.43 15.37
C ARG A 341 14.80 -12.69 15.13
N ARG A 342 15.69 -12.69 14.12
CA ARG A 342 16.53 -13.85 13.77
C ARG A 342 17.49 -14.23 14.90
N THR A 343 18.02 -13.27 15.63
CA THR A 343 18.98 -13.48 16.74
C THR A 343 18.33 -13.56 18.11
N ASN A 344 16.99 -13.56 18.20
CA ASN A 344 16.24 -13.49 19.46
C ASN A 344 16.74 -12.34 20.36
N GLY A 345 16.97 -11.18 19.79
CA GLY A 345 17.39 -9.97 20.49
C GLY A 345 18.88 -9.88 20.81
N LYS A 346 19.69 -10.80 20.32
CA LYS A 346 21.15 -10.85 20.59
C LYS A 346 22.02 -10.18 19.54
N CYS A 347 21.43 -9.46 18.58
CA CYS A 347 22.20 -8.76 17.56
C CYS A 347 22.83 -7.47 18.11
N SER A 348 23.96 -7.06 17.52
CA SER A 348 24.53 -5.73 17.69
C SER A 348 24.13 -4.86 16.49
N ILE A 349 23.56 -3.70 16.76
CA ILE A 349 23.15 -2.73 15.74
C ILE A 349 24.06 -1.52 15.87
N TRP A 350 24.84 -1.20 14.82
CA TRP A 350 25.86 -0.17 14.82
C TRP A 350 26.82 -0.26 16.02
N GLY A 351 27.22 -1.48 16.37
CA GLY A 351 28.13 -1.75 17.49
C GLY A 351 27.53 -1.63 18.89
N LYS A 352 26.21 -1.44 18.99
CA LYS A 352 25.46 -1.33 20.27
C LYS A 352 24.42 -2.44 20.38
N ALA A 353 24.19 -2.90 21.61
CA ALA A 353 23.04 -3.77 21.87
C ALA A 353 21.71 -3.01 21.55
N PRO A 354 20.70 -3.69 20.96
CA PRO A 354 19.44 -3.03 20.64
C PRO A 354 18.82 -2.42 21.89
N SER A 355 18.60 -1.12 21.90
CA SER A 355 17.86 -0.48 22.96
C SER A 355 16.36 -0.57 22.67
N LYS A 356 15.54 -0.72 23.70
CA LYS A 356 14.08 -0.73 23.59
C LYS A 356 13.51 0.60 23.04
N PHE A 357 14.33 1.65 22.98
CA PHE A 357 13.96 3.00 22.51
C PHE A 357 14.08 3.23 21.00
N LEU A 358 14.88 2.46 20.28
CA LEU A 358 15.08 2.67 18.83
C LEU A 358 13.80 2.53 17.97
N PRO A 359 12.89 1.57 18.21
CA PRO A 359 11.64 1.50 17.49
C PRO A 359 10.71 2.70 17.72
N TYR A 360 10.87 3.40 18.86
CA TYR A 360 10.05 4.55 19.22
C TYR A 360 10.64 5.88 18.75
N PHE A 361 11.86 5.90 18.20
CA PHE A 361 12.50 7.13 17.73
C PHE A 361 11.65 7.86 16.69
N TYR A 362 11.07 7.12 15.74
CA TYR A 362 10.16 7.68 14.73
C TYR A 362 8.89 8.26 15.36
N VAL A 363 8.28 7.55 16.30
CA VAL A 363 7.10 8.02 17.02
C VAL A 363 7.44 9.25 17.87
N ILE A 364 8.56 9.23 18.58
CA ILE A 364 9.05 10.36 19.38
C ILE A 364 9.36 11.55 18.48
N PHE A 365 10.05 11.34 17.35
CA PHE A 365 10.36 12.38 16.37
C PHE A 365 9.08 13.01 15.79
N LEU A 366 8.12 12.21 15.35
CA LEU A 366 6.83 12.69 14.87
C LEU A 366 6.06 13.44 15.96
N THR A 367 6.04 12.93 17.17
CA THR A 367 5.37 13.56 18.31
C THR A 367 5.98 14.93 18.57
N ILE A 368 7.31 15.04 18.67
CA ILE A 368 8.01 16.32 18.87
C ILE A 368 7.69 17.29 17.72
N LEU A 369 7.73 16.80 16.47
CA LEU A 369 7.47 17.61 15.28
C LEU A 369 6.02 18.11 15.22
N LEU A 370 5.05 17.26 15.60
CA LEU A 370 3.63 17.62 15.67
C LEU A 370 3.36 18.64 16.79
N PHE A 371 3.96 18.45 17.97
CA PHE A 371 3.83 19.41 19.07
C PHE A 371 4.48 20.76 18.74
N ASP A 372 5.68 20.76 18.14
CA ASP A 372 6.34 21.99 17.68
C ASP A 372 5.50 22.72 16.62
N ARG A 373 4.90 21.97 15.68
CA ARG A 373 3.99 22.52 14.67
C ARG A 373 2.72 23.09 15.30
N ALA A 374 2.08 22.33 16.20
CA ALA A 374 0.88 22.79 16.90
C ALA A 374 1.14 24.07 17.70
N LYS A 375 2.30 24.16 18.38
CA LYS A 375 2.70 25.35 19.11
C LYS A 375 2.91 26.55 18.17
N ARG A 376 3.59 26.37 17.05
CA ARG A 376 3.78 27.45 16.05
C ARG A 376 2.46 27.90 15.43
N ASP A 377 1.54 26.99 15.19
CA ASP A 377 0.20 27.31 14.68
C ASP A 377 -0.64 28.04 15.74
N ASP A 378 -0.53 27.66 17.03
CA ASP A 378 -1.16 28.37 18.15
C ASP A 378 -0.63 29.80 18.29
N ASP A 379 0.69 29.99 18.27
CA ASP A 379 1.34 31.29 18.33
C ASP A 379 0.91 32.19 17.15
N ARG A 380 0.85 31.64 15.95
CA ARG A 380 0.42 32.32 14.73
C ARG A 380 -1.05 32.71 14.78
N CYS A 381 -1.92 31.83 15.23
CA CYS A 381 -3.35 32.11 15.40
C CYS A 381 -3.61 33.10 16.53
N SER A 382 -2.87 32.99 17.62
CA SER A 382 -2.94 33.94 18.74
C SER A 382 -2.55 35.35 18.31
N SER A 383 -1.46 35.48 17.53
CA SER A 383 -1.02 36.79 17.02
C SER A 383 -1.99 37.38 15.99
N LYS A 384 -2.58 36.55 15.14
CA LYS A 384 -3.48 36.98 14.06
C LYS A 384 -4.90 37.31 14.53
N TYR A 385 -5.44 36.53 15.46
CA TYR A 385 -6.85 36.58 15.84
C TYR A 385 -7.07 37.10 17.29
N GLY A 386 -6.02 37.23 18.10
CA GLY A 386 -6.05 37.80 19.44
C GLY A 386 -7.15 37.26 20.35
N LYS A 387 -8.07 38.12 20.78
CA LYS A 387 -9.18 37.72 21.67
C LYS A 387 -10.11 36.67 21.11
N TYR A 388 -10.29 36.59 19.79
CA TYR A 388 -11.14 35.59 19.16
C TYR A 388 -10.52 34.18 19.20
N TRP A 389 -9.19 34.10 19.12
CA TRP A 389 -8.46 32.86 19.30
C TRP A 389 -8.63 32.31 20.72
N LYS A 390 -8.52 33.18 21.75
CA LYS A 390 -8.78 32.79 23.13
C LYS A 390 -10.22 32.27 23.35
N MET A 391 -11.21 32.90 22.72
CA MET A 391 -12.60 32.47 22.77
C MET A 391 -12.80 31.11 22.09
N TYR A 392 -12.13 30.89 20.97
CA TYR A 392 -12.13 29.59 20.29
C TYR A 392 -11.52 28.48 21.16
N CYS A 393 -10.36 28.71 21.72
CA CYS A 393 -9.68 27.75 22.60
C CYS A 393 -10.47 27.39 23.87
N ASN A 394 -11.29 28.32 24.36
CA ASN A 394 -12.16 28.05 25.51
C ASN A 394 -13.40 27.21 25.16
N LYS A 395 -13.79 27.18 23.87
CA LYS A 395 -14.91 26.38 23.39
C LYS A 395 -14.51 24.98 22.86
N VAL A 396 -13.25 24.82 22.49
CA VAL A 396 -12.69 23.56 21.94
C VAL A 396 -11.61 23.07 22.92
N PRO A 397 -11.95 22.21 23.86
CA PRO A 397 -11.09 21.82 24.98
C PRO A 397 -9.96 20.83 24.64
N CYS A 398 -9.69 20.49 23.38
CA CYS A 398 -8.55 19.64 23.01
C CYS A 398 -7.28 20.46 22.85
N ARG A 399 -6.56 20.66 23.94
CA ARG A 399 -5.26 21.35 23.96
C ARG A 399 -4.11 20.52 24.54
N ASP A 400 -4.41 19.36 25.09
CA ASP A 400 -3.42 18.51 25.77
C ASP A 400 -3.13 17.23 24.99
#